data_f1edec9b39f0f86b6c68845ee64f461a
#
_entry.id   f1edec9b39f0f86b6c68845ee64f461a
#
_cell.length_a   1.000
_cell.length_b   1.000
_cell.length_c   1.000
_cell.angle_alpha   90.00
_cell.angle_beta   90.00
_cell.angle_gamma   90.00
#
_symmetry.space_group_name_H-M   'P 1'
#
loop_
_entity.id
_entity.type
_entity.pdbx_description
1 polymer ?
#
loop_
_entity_poly.entity_id
_entity_poly.type
_entity_poly.pdbx_seq_one_letter_code
_entity_poly.pdbx_strand_id
1 'polypeptide(L)'
;MNKKIIMNVESVYTANSFMAGGRRMIAAGSETTGEVFLYDVQNGTSEFVDGCPGGVMSFVPVCGHADLFFSIMALFPGFVGKDAGVFMHRRILNGWETRKCFSLPFAHRCEVINVSGENYLFAASVSKFKSEPSDWS
;
A
#
# COMPACT_ATOMS: atom_id res chain seq x y z
N MET A 1 11.21 5.91 -27.16
CA MET A 1 10.44 5.36 -26.01
C MET A 1 9.13 6.14 -25.92
N ASN A 2 8.00 5.46 -26.07
CA ASN A 2 6.69 6.11 -25.98
C ASN A 2 6.31 6.22 -24.48
N LYS A 3 5.96 7.42 -24.03
CA LYS A 3 5.45 7.68 -22.69
C LYS A 3 3.92 7.70 -22.74
N LYS A 4 3.27 7.04 -21.79
CA LYS A 4 1.82 7.11 -21.58
C LYS A 4 1.58 7.54 -20.13
N ILE A 5 0.80 8.61 -19.94
CA ILE A 5 0.28 8.96 -18.62
C ILE A 5 -0.95 8.08 -18.39
N ILE A 6 -0.92 7.29 -17.35
CA ILE A 6 -2.03 6.39 -16.97
C ILE A 6 -2.91 7.01 -15.89
N MET A 7 -2.35 7.87 -15.04
CA MET A 7 -3.06 8.63 -14.02
C MET A 7 -2.21 9.75 -13.46
N ASN A 8 -2.86 10.76 -12.88
CA ASN A 8 -2.24 11.78 -12.04
C ASN A 8 -2.69 11.52 -10.60
N VAL A 9 -1.75 11.22 -9.72
CA VAL A 9 -1.94 11.05 -8.28
C VAL A 9 -1.00 12.03 -7.58
N GLU A 10 -1.52 12.75 -6.60
CA GLU A 10 -0.71 13.69 -5.84
C GLU A 10 0.31 12.94 -4.98
N SER A 11 1.56 13.42 -4.97
CA SER A 11 2.62 12.90 -4.09
C SER A 11 2.74 11.37 -4.08
N VAL A 12 2.87 10.75 -5.23
CA VAL A 12 3.09 9.29 -5.32
C VAL A 12 4.39 8.94 -4.62
N TYR A 13 4.30 8.14 -3.58
CA TYR A 13 5.44 7.65 -2.81
C TYR A 13 5.77 6.19 -3.09
N THR A 14 4.75 5.37 -3.29
CA THR A 14 4.94 3.94 -3.56
C THR A 14 4.26 3.55 -4.86
N ALA A 15 4.94 2.71 -5.63
CA ALA A 15 4.37 2.05 -6.80
C ALA A 15 4.92 0.63 -6.91
N ASN A 16 4.07 -0.29 -7.32
CA ASN A 16 4.45 -1.69 -7.51
C ASN A 16 3.69 -2.28 -8.71
N SER A 17 4.25 -3.32 -9.32
CA SER A 17 3.56 -4.10 -10.35
C SER A 17 3.48 -5.56 -9.93
N PHE A 18 2.32 -6.18 -10.13
CA PHE A 18 2.06 -7.55 -9.74
C PHE A 18 1.08 -8.24 -10.70
N MET A 19 0.95 -9.55 -10.55
CA MET A 19 -0.03 -10.34 -11.30
C MET A 19 -1.26 -10.59 -10.42
N ALA A 20 -2.44 -10.27 -10.94
CA ALA A 20 -3.72 -10.51 -10.30
C ALA A 20 -4.70 -11.15 -11.28
N GLY A 21 -5.16 -12.36 -11.01
CA GLY A 21 -6.08 -13.08 -11.90
C GLY A 21 -5.56 -13.25 -13.33
N GLY A 22 -4.26 -13.50 -13.50
CA GLY A 22 -3.61 -13.63 -14.80
C GLY A 22 -3.34 -12.28 -15.53
N ARG A 23 -3.68 -11.14 -14.94
CA ARG A 23 -3.50 -9.79 -15.50
C ARG A 23 -2.37 -9.06 -14.78
N ARG A 24 -1.64 -8.23 -15.53
CA ARG A 24 -0.62 -7.35 -14.93
C ARG A 24 -1.27 -6.08 -14.40
N MET A 25 -1.09 -5.84 -13.12
CA MET A 25 -1.57 -4.67 -12.42
C MET A 25 -0.41 -3.75 -12.05
N ILE A 26 -0.67 -2.45 -12.00
CA ILE A 26 0.19 -1.45 -11.35
C ILE A 26 -0.62 -0.86 -10.20
N ALA A 27 -0.01 -0.84 -9.02
CA ALA A 27 -0.54 -0.12 -7.87
C ALA A 27 0.32 1.11 -7.60
N ALA A 28 -0.32 2.21 -7.20
CA ALA A 28 0.36 3.41 -6.73
C ALA A 28 -0.38 4.00 -5.54
N GLY A 29 0.36 4.55 -4.59
CA GLY A 29 -0.19 5.15 -3.39
C GLY A 29 0.39 6.52 -3.11
N SER A 30 -0.46 7.45 -2.67
CA SER A 30 -0.09 8.79 -2.25
C SER A 30 0.41 8.79 -0.80
N GLU A 31 1.47 9.55 -0.54
CA GLU A 31 1.93 9.75 0.85
C GLU A 31 1.09 10.78 1.61
N THR A 32 0.38 11.67 0.91
CA THR A 32 -0.35 12.79 1.53
C THR A 32 -1.85 12.61 1.53
N THR A 33 -2.41 11.98 0.50
CA THR A 33 -3.85 11.72 0.37
C THR A 33 -4.19 10.27 0.69
N GLY A 34 -5.48 9.94 0.74
CA GLY A 34 -5.96 8.56 0.93
C GLY A 34 -6.01 7.73 -0.35
N GLU A 35 -5.41 8.23 -1.44
CA GLU A 35 -5.55 7.59 -2.74
C GLU A 35 -4.62 6.38 -2.88
N VAL A 36 -5.22 5.21 -3.05
CA VAL A 36 -4.57 4.00 -3.57
C VAL A 36 -5.23 3.67 -4.90
N PHE A 37 -4.41 3.59 -5.91
CA PHE A 37 -4.79 3.43 -7.29
C PHE A 37 -4.30 2.11 -7.85
N LEU A 38 -5.17 1.44 -8.59
CA LEU A 38 -4.86 0.22 -9.32
C LEU A 38 -5.12 0.43 -10.81
N TYR A 39 -4.21 -0.04 -11.64
CA TYR A 39 -4.32 0.02 -13.09
C TYR A 39 -4.12 -1.35 -13.72
N ASP A 40 -5.09 -1.80 -14.50
CA ASP A 40 -5.00 -3.01 -15.33
C ASP A 40 -4.29 -2.67 -16.63
N VAL A 41 -3.11 -3.20 -16.82
CA VAL A 41 -2.26 -2.89 -17.99
C VAL A 41 -2.84 -3.45 -19.29
N GLN A 42 -3.50 -4.62 -19.23
CA GLN A 42 -4.08 -5.27 -20.41
C GLN A 42 -5.35 -4.57 -20.87
N ASN A 43 -6.24 -4.23 -19.95
CA ASN A 43 -7.53 -3.63 -20.27
C ASN A 43 -7.47 -2.10 -20.36
N GLY A 44 -6.42 -1.49 -19.84
CA GLY A 44 -6.29 -0.03 -19.80
C GLY A 44 -7.28 0.64 -18.85
N THR A 45 -7.80 -0.08 -17.86
CA THR A 45 -8.77 0.41 -16.90
C THR A 45 -8.13 0.66 -15.53
N SER A 46 -8.71 1.57 -14.78
CA SER A 46 -8.24 1.92 -13.43
C SER A 46 -9.38 1.90 -12.43
N GLU A 47 -9.02 1.66 -11.18
CA GLU A 47 -9.92 1.72 -10.04
C GLU A 47 -9.19 2.28 -8.80
N PHE A 48 -9.96 2.80 -7.86
CA PHE A 48 -9.48 3.20 -6.54
C PHE A 48 -9.80 2.14 -5.51
N VAL A 49 -8.93 2.05 -4.51
CA VAL A 49 -9.18 1.25 -3.31
C VAL A 49 -9.75 2.19 -2.24
N ASP A 50 -10.99 1.96 -1.87
CA ASP A 50 -11.70 2.80 -0.91
C ASP A 50 -11.28 2.55 0.54
N GLY A 51 -11.62 3.50 1.43
CA GLY A 51 -11.40 3.38 2.86
C GLY A 51 -9.95 3.51 3.32
N CYS A 52 -9.08 4.06 2.48
CA CYS A 52 -7.68 4.26 2.80
C CYS A 52 -7.48 5.52 3.64
N PRO A 53 -6.78 5.45 4.79
CA PRO A 53 -6.56 6.60 5.66
C PRO A 53 -5.50 7.59 5.15
N GLY A 54 -4.83 7.30 4.04
CA GLY A 54 -3.72 8.10 3.51
C GLY A 54 -2.35 7.71 4.03
N GLY A 55 -1.33 8.45 3.60
CA GLY A 55 0.04 8.18 4.00
C GLY A 55 0.53 6.79 3.58
N VAL A 56 0.36 6.44 2.30
CA VAL A 56 0.70 5.11 1.78
C VAL A 56 2.20 4.99 1.55
N MET A 57 2.89 4.27 2.42
CA MET A 57 4.35 4.14 2.40
C MET A 57 4.82 2.87 1.69
N SER A 58 4.00 1.84 1.64
CA SER A 58 4.35 0.55 1.05
C SER A 58 3.09 -0.15 0.56
N PHE A 59 3.25 -0.95 -0.48
CA PHE A 59 2.17 -1.70 -1.09
C PHE A 59 2.71 -3.05 -1.59
N VAL A 60 2.16 -4.16 -1.10
CA VAL A 60 2.72 -5.48 -1.34
C VAL A 60 1.63 -6.49 -1.66
N PRO A 61 1.65 -7.11 -2.85
CA PRO A 61 0.75 -8.20 -3.19
C PRO A 61 1.09 -9.46 -2.41
N VAL A 62 0.10 -10.31 -2.19
CA VAL A 62 0.29 -11.63 -1.58
C VAL A 62 0.46 -12.68 -2.67
N CYS A 63 1.55 -13.44 -2.62
CA CYS A 63 1.83 -14.49 -3.59
C CYS A 63 0.70 -15.54 -3.61
N GLY A 64 0.20 -15.86 -4.80
CA GLY A 64 -0.89 -16.81 -4.99
C GLY A 64 -2.30 -16.25 -4.75
N HIS A 65 -2.42 -14.98 -4.31
CA HIS A 65 -3.71 -14.33 -4.06
C HIS A 65 -3.89 -13.10 -4.96
N ALA A 66 -4.71 -13.25 -5.99
CA ALA A 66 -4.94 -12.17 -6.96
C ALA A 66 -5.69 -10.95 -6.38
N ASP A 67 -6.44 -11.17 -5.33
CA ASP A 67 -7.41 -10.22 -4.77
C ASP A 67 -7.07 -9.80 -3.34
N LEU A 68 -5.78 -9.95 -2.96
CA LEU A 68 -5.30 -9.63 -1.62
C LEU A 68 -3.93 -8.96 -1.69
N PHE A 69 -3.80 -7.84 -1.00
CA PHE A 69 -2.52 -7.18 -0.78
C PHE A 69 -2.44 -6.49 0.58
N PHE A 70 -1.25 -6.18 1.01
CA PHE A 70 -1.00 -5.40 2.22
C PHE A 70 -0.39 -4.05 1.90
N SER A 71 -0.56 -3.09 2.80
CA SER A 71 0.06 -1.78 2.73
C SER A 71 0.48 -1.28 4.11
N ILE A 72 1.42 -0.35 4.12
CA ILE A 72 1.66 0.52 5.26
C ILE A 72 0.97 1.85 4.99
N MET A 73 0.14 2.29 5.93
CA MET A 73 -0.62 3.53 5.83
C MET A 73 -0.63 4.31 7.13
N ALA A 74 -1.16 5.52 7.08
CA ALA A 74 -1.37 6.43 8.20
C ALA A 74 -0.05 6.91 8.87
N LEU A 75 1.06 6.96 8.12
CA LEU A 75 2.28 7.61 8.58
C LEU A 75 2.14 9.14 8.52
N PHE A 76 1.41 9.65 7.53
CA PHE A 76 1.08 11.07 7.35
C PHE A 76 -0.36 11.39 7.80
N PRO A 77 -0.66 12.64 8.11
CA PRO A 77 0.17 13.83 7.98
C PRO A 77 1.16 13.99 9.16
N GLY A 78 2.27 14.68 8.87
CA GLY A 78 3.16 15.23 9.88
C GLY A 78 4.29 14.35 10.41
N PHE A 79 4.56 13.18 9.83
CA PHE A 79 5.62 12.25 10.29
C PHE A 79 5.55 11.85 11.77
N VAL A 80 4.42 12.10 12.42
CA VAL A 80 4.24 11.69 13.82
C VAL A 80 3.89 10.21 13.95
N GLY A 81 3.39 9.60 12.86
CA GLY A 81 3.29 8.15 12.63
C GLY A 81 2.67 7.28 13.71
N LYS A 82 2.01 7.86 14.72
CA LYS A 82 1.43 7.11 15.84
C LYS A 82 0.33 6.13 15.40
N ASP A 83 -0.40 6.53 14.38
CA ASP A 83 -1.52 5.76 13.84
C ASP A 83 -1.11 4.83 12.69
N ALA A 84 0.16 4.85 12.32
CA ALA A 84 0.68 3.96 11.29
C ALA A 84 0.46 2.50 11.62
N GLY A 85 0.34 1.69 10.60
CA GLY A 85 0.13 0.27 10.76
C GLY A 85 0.08 -0.47 9.44
N VAL A 86 -0.14 -1.76 9.54
CA VAL A 86 -0.36 -2.64 8.41
C VAL A 86 -1.85 -2.74 8.13
N PHE A 87 -2.20 -2.50 6.89
CA PHE A 87 -3.57 -2.62 6.37
C PHE A 87 -3.63 -3.76 5.36
N MET A 88 -4.71 -4.49 5.39
CA MET A 88 -5.07 -5.50 4.41
C MET A 88 -6.15 -4.94 3.48
N HIS A 89 -5.98 -5.18 2.20
CA HIS A 89 -6.97 -4.85 1.18
C HIS A 89 -7.39 -6.12 0.49
N ARG A 90 -8.66 -6.42 0.55
CA ARG A 90 -9.25 -7.61 -0.05
C ARG A 90 -10.34 -7.21 -1.03
N ARG A 91 -10.31 -7.79 -2.23
CA ARG A 91 -11.39 -7.59 -3.19
C ARG A 91 -12.69 -8.23 -2.67
N ILE A 92 -13.76 -7.49 -2.80
CA ILE A 92 -15.13 -7.92 -2.54
C ILE A 92 -15.97 -7.72 -3.80
N LEU A 93 -17.23 -8.15 -3.77
CA LEU A 93 -18.12 -8.12 -4.95
C LEU A 93 -18.21 -6.72 -5.61
N ASN A 94 -18.23 -5.66 -4.81
CA ASN A 94 -18.42 -4.28 -5.28
C ASN A 94 -17.21 -3.37 -4.90
N GLY A 95 -15.99 -3.83 -5.08
CA GLY A 95 -14.80 -3.01 -4.82
C GLY A 95 -13.80 -3.66 -3.88
N TRP A 96 -13.30 -2.90 -2.93
CA TRP A 96 -12.26 -3.32 -1.99
C TRP A 96 -12.69 -3.12 -0.54
N GLU A 97 -12.38 -4.08 0.30
CA GLU A 97 -12.44 -3.95 1.75
C GLU A 97 -11.06 -3.59 2.27
N THR A 98 -10.93 -2.45 2.95
CA THR A 98 -9.71 -2.02 3.62
C THR A 98 -9.86 -2.20 5.12
N ARG A 99 -8.94 -2.94 5.75
CA ARG A 99 -8.95 -3.19 7.18
C ARG A 99 -7.55 -3.07 7.79
N LYS A 100 -7.44 -2.35 8.89
CA LYS A 100 -6.21 -2.33 9.70
C LYS A 100 -6.03 -3.68 10.38
N CYS A 101 -4.91 -4.35 10.11
CA CYS A 101 -4.55 -5.63 10.71
C CYS A 101 -3.99 -5.43 12.11
N PHE A 102 -3.01 -4.54 12.23
CA PHE A 102 -2.42 -4.18 13.50
C PHE A 102 -1.75 -2.81 13.44
N SER A 103 -1.64 -2.17 14.60
CA SER A 103 -0.91 -0.92 14.75
C SER A 103 0.58 -1.21 14.85
N LEU A 104 1.36 -0.49 14.07
CA LEU A 104 2.80 -0.48 14.12
C LEU A 104 3.25 0.98 13.97
N PRO A 105 3.41 1.71 15.09
CA PRO A 105 3.80 3.10 15.03
C PRO A 105 5.08 3.28 14.20
N PHE A 106 5.09 4.34 13.40
CA PHE A 106 6.21 4.66 12.48
C PHE A 106 6.51 3.57 11.44
N ALA A 107 5.57 2.66 11.16
CA ALA A 107 5.72 1.69 10.09
C ALA A 107 5.97 2.40 8.75
N HIS A 108 6.93 1.87 7.99
CA HIS A 108 7.35 2.49 6.73
C HIS A 108 7.42 1.50 5.56
N ARG A 109 7.78 0.26 5.83
CA ARG A 109 7.88 -0.80 4.82
C ARG A 109 7.23 -2.08 5.29
N CYS A 110 6.63 -2.80 4.36
CA CYS A 110 6.27 -4.19 4.54
C CYS A 110 6.64 -5.01 3.30
N GLU A 111 6.76 -6.31 3.50
CA GLU A 111 7.02 -7.30 2.46
C GLU A 111 6.30 -8.59 2.79
N VAL A 112 5.85 -9.32 1.77
CA VAL A 112 5.28 -10.65 1.92
C VAL A 112 6.19 -11.64 1.21
N ILE A 113 6.68 -12.62 1.94
CA ILE A 113 7.49 -13.69 1.39
C ILE A 113 6.78 -15.03 1.55
N ASN A 114 6.90 -15.89 0.55
CA ASN A 114 6.40 -17.27 0.61
C ASN A 114 7.55 -18.23 0.94
N VAL A 115 7.38 -18.99 2.00
CA VAL A 115 8.33 -20.02 2.40
C VAL A 115 7.60 -21.35 2.51
N SER A 116 7.92 -22.29 1.65
CA SER A 116 7.33 -23.63 1.64
C SER A 116 5.79 -23.64 1.57
N GLY A 117 5.19 -22.68 0.85
CA GLY A 117 3.74 -22.57 0.69
C GLY A 117 3.03 -21.68 1.73
N GLU A 118 3.74 -21.24 2.76
CA GLU A 118 3.21 -20.30 3.77
C GLU A 118 3.66 -18.87 3.49
N ASN A 119 2.74 -17.94 3.63
CA ASN A 119 3.02 -16.51 3.44
C ASN A 119 3.34 -15.85 4.79
N TYR A 120 4.47 -15.18 4.85
CA TYR A 120 4.93 -14.41 6.01
C TYR A 120 4.94 -12.92 5.66
N LEU A 121 4.31 -12.12 6.51
CA LEU A 121 4.30 -10.67 6.41
C LEU A 121 5.38 -10.08 7.33
N PHE A 122 6.30 -9.34 6.75
CA PHE A 122 7.31 -8.55 7.46
C PHE A 122 6.93 -7.09 7.41
N ALA A 123 7.07 -6.39 8.53
CA ALA A 123 6.88 -4.95 8.57
C ALA A 123 7.98 -4.30 9.41
N ALA A 124 8.42 -3.12 9.00
CA ALA A 124 9.50 -2.38 9.65
C ALA A 124 9.06 -0.95 9.97
N SER A 125 9.43 -0.49 11.15
CA SER A 125 9.31 0.89 11.59
C SER A 125 10.62 1.64 11.39
N VAL A 126 10.54 2.94 11.07
CA VAL A 126 11.72 3.82 10.95
C VAL A 126 12.13 4.44 12.29
N SER A 127 11.28 4.39 13.29
CA SER A 127 11.55 4.91 14.63
C SER A 127 10.74 4.15 15.67
N LYS A 128 11.15 4.20 16.94
CA LYS A 128 10.38 3.71 18.08
C LYS A 128 9.50 4.78 18.68
N PHE A 129 9.96 6.01 18.65
CA PHE A 129 9.31 7.16 19.25
C PHE A 129 9.69 8.43 18.48
N LYS A 130 8.73 9.33 18.33
CA LYS A 130 8.90 10.69 17.81
C LYS A 130 8.02 11.62 18.60
N SER A 131 8.58 12.70 19.14
CA SER A 131 7.80 13.80 19.72
C SER A 131 7.48 14.87 18.69
N GLU A 132 8.45 15.15 17.81
CA GLU A 132 8.37 16.18 16.77
C GLU A 132 8.73 15.59 15.41
N PRO A 133 8.26 16.19 14.29
CA PRO A 133 8.58 15.71 12.95
C PRO A 133 10.08 15.59 12.64
N SER A 134 10.90 16.44 13.24
CA SER A 134 12.37 16.47 13.08
C SER A 134 13.14 15.50 13.97
N ASP A 135 12.45 14.82 14.89
CA ASP A 135 13.06 13.88 15.82
C ASP A 135 13.24 12.51 15.14
N TRP A 136 14.49 12.08 14.98
CA TRP A 136 14.88 10.80 14.38
C TRP A 136 15.72 9.93 15.31
N SER A 137 15.43 9.94 16.57
CA SER A 137 16.13 9.12 17.56
C SER A 137 15.80 7.62 17.45
#